data_ee53f207cdcade91808afbd5112a7852
#
_entry.id   ee53f207cdcade91808afbd5112a7852
#
_cell.length_a   1.000
_cell.length_b   1.000
_cell.length_c   1.000
_cell.angle_alpha   90.00
_cell.angle_beta   90.00
_cell.angle_gamma   90.00
#
_symmetry.space_group_name_H-M   'P 1'
#
loop_
_entity.id
_entity.type
_entity.pdbx_description
1 polymer ?
#
loop_
_entity_poly.entity_id
_entity_poly.type
_entity_poly.pdbx_seq_one_letter_code
_entity_poly.pdbx_strand_id
1 'polypeptide(L)'
;TKAMNTGYNYAHTTELFTTRFKVEKASLPPGTYRNINGNHATSLGLLAASEKSGLDLFLGSYPITPASDILHTLSSWKHFGVKTFQAEDEIAGVTSAIGAAYSGSLAVTTTSGPGIALKGEALGLAIMTELPLVVINVQRGGPSTGLPTKTEQSDLNQALYGRNGEAPMPVIAAATPGDCFYAAYEACHIAVKYMTPVMLLTDGYLANGSEPWNIPNVEDLEPIDVKFADEPNADGDFLPYMRDEKTFARPWAIPGTPGLEHRVGGIETAENTGHVSYDPENHHNMCVARQEKVNKVQNEIPDTEIFGDASGDLLILSWGGTYGACRSASETLQEEGKKVSHVHVRWISPLPKDLGEILINFKHILVPEINLGQFLRLIRSEYLVDAKG
;
A
#
# COMPACT_ATOMS: atom_id res chain seq x y z
N THR A 1 -26.14 0.32 -31.18
CA THR A 1 -25.76 -0.79 -32.11
C THR A 1 -26.16 -0.51 -33.53
N LYS A 2 -27.45 -0.12 -33.81
CA LYS A 2 -27.88 0.16 -35.19
C LYS A 2 -27.10 1.34 -35.84
N ALA A 3 -26.91 2.44 -35.10
CA ALA A 3 -26.15 3.60 -35.59
C ALA A 3 -24.66 3.25 -35.85
N MET A 4 -24.04 2.44 -35.00
CA MET A 4 -22.66 1.98 -35.20
C MET A 4 -22.55 1.12 -36.45
N ASN A 5 -23.46 0.15 -36.61
CA ASN A 5 -23.45 -0.71 -37.82
C ASN A 5 -23.71 0.09 -39.10
N THR A 6 -24.60 1.10 -39.03
CA THR A 6 -24.86 1.99 -40.15
C THR A 6 -23.61 2.79 -40.53
N GLY A 7 -22.92 3.39 -39.55
CA GLY A 7 -21.67 4.13 -39.76
C GLY A 7 -20.55 3.23 -40.32
N TYR A 8 -20.40 2.02 -39.79
CA TYR A 8 -19.44 1.04 -40.27
C TYR A 8 -19.72 0.68 -41.76
N ASN A 9 -20.96 0.34 -42.06
CA ASN A 9 -21.34 -0.01 -43.42
C ASN A 9 -21.21 1.18 -44.40
N TYR A 10 -21.53 2.40 -43.95
CA TYR A 10 -21.36 3.61 -44.74
C TYR A 10 -19.91 3.83 -45.13
N ALA A 11 -18.97 3.72 -44.19
CA ALA A 11 -17.54 3.87 -44.44
C ALA A 11 -17.02 2.82 -45.46
N HIS A 12 -17.55 1.59 -45.39
CA HIS A 12 -17.24 0.54 -46.36
C HIS A 12 -17.82 0.79 -47.76
N THR A 13 -19.06 1.25 -47.83
CA THR A 13 -19.79 1.42 -49.09
C THR A 13 -19.29 2.64 -49.87
N THR A 14 -18.88 3.68 -49.15
CA THR A 14 -18.43 4.94 -49.78
C THR A 14 -16.93 4.98 -50.08
N GLU A 15 -16.16 3.97 -49.61
CA GLU A 15 -14.70 3.89 -49.76
C GLU A 15 -13.97 5.17 -49.32
N LEU A 16 -14.51 5.85 -48.29
CA LEU A 16 -13.97 7.10 -47.76
C LEU A 16 -12.52 7.02 -47.27
N PHE A 17 -12.08 5.83 -46.90
CA PHE A 17 -10.76 5.61 -46.36
C PHE A 17 -9.96 4.64 -47.23
N THR A 18 -8.78 5.07 -47.68
CA THR A 18 -7.85 4.25 -48.44
C THR A 18 -7.08 3.26 -47.57
N THR A 19 -6.89 3.60 -46.29
CA THR A 19 -6.17 2.75 -45.31
C THR A 19 -7.16 2.18 -44.30
N ARG A 20 -7.07 0.87 -44.07
CA ARG A 20 -7.89 0.17 -43.08
C ARG A 20 -6.99 -0.45 -42.04
N PHE A 21 -7.40 -0.32 -40.76
CA PHE A 21 -6.74 -0.97 -39.65
C PHE A 21 -7.65 -2.08 -39.09
N LYS A 22 -7.06 -3.21 -38.77
CA LYS A 22 -7.73 -4.30 -38.06
C LYS A 22 -7.13 -4.39 -36.66
N VAL A 23 -7.99 -4.34 -35.65
CA VAL A 23 -7.59 -4.63 -34.28
C VAL A 23 -7.78 -6.11 -34.06
N GLU A 24 -6.69 -6.82 -33.79
CA GLU A 24 -6.74 -8.26 -33.51
C GLU A 24 -7.38 -8.49 -32.11
N LYS A 25 -7.78 -9.73 -31.88
CA LYS A 25 -8.34 -10.14 -30.59
C LYS A 25 -7.27 -9.95 -29.48
N ALA A 26 -7.66 -9.36 -28.37
CA ALA A 26 -6.76 -9.23 -27.23
C ALA A 26 -6.27 -10.59 -26.72
N SER A 27 -5.02 -10.67 -26.28
CA SER A 27 -4.39 -11.86 -25.71
C SER A 27 -4.71 -12.06 -24.22
N LEU A 28 -5.66 -11.28 -23.67
CA LEU A 28 -6.06 -11.35 -22.27
C LEU A 28 -6.83 -12.66 -21.99
N PRO A 29 -6.69 -13.24 -20.78
CA PRO A 29 -7.48 -14.38 -20.35
C PRO A 29 -8.98 -14.13 -20.46
N PRO A 30 -9.82 -15.16 -20.68
CA PRO A 30 -11.27 -14.99 -20.64
C PRO A 30 -11.76 -14.48 -19.28
N GLY A 31 -12.68 -13.51 -19.29
CA GLY A 31 -13.19 -12.93 -18.05
C GLY A 31 -14.12 -11.73 -18.27
N THR A 32 -14.60 -11.16 -17.19
CA THR A 32 -15.36 -9.91 -17.21
C THR A 32 -14.40 -8.75 -16.94
N TYR A 33 -14.27 -7.86 -17.90
CA TYR A 33 -13.32 -6.74 -17.84
C TYR A 33 -14.03 -5.39 -17.80
N ARG A 34 -13.41 -4.46 -17.13
CA ARG A 34 -13.70 -3.03 -17.23
C ARG A 34 -12.39 -2.24 -17.33
N ASN A 35 -12.42 -1.06 -17.90
CA ASN A 35 -11.33 -0.11 -17.74
C ASN A 35 -11.40 0.48 -16.32
N ILE A 36 -10.26 0.50 -15.63
CA ILE A 36 -10.15 1.04 -14.28
C ILE A 36 -8.91 1.93 -14.16
N ASN A 37 -9.03 3.02 -13.42
CA ASN A 37 -7.86 3.79 -12.98
C ASN A 37 -7.49 3.43 -11.53
N GLY A 38 -6.25 3.74 -11.15
CA GLY A 38 -5.73 3.31 -9.86
C GLY A 38 -6.46 3.89 -8.64
N ASN A 39 -6.91 5.15 -8.68
CA ASN A 39 -7.69 5.73 -7.58
C ASN A 39 -9.03 5.00 -7.37
N HIS A 40 -9.70 4.64 -8.46
CA HIS A 40 -10.93 3.88 -8.37
C HIS A 40 -10.69 2.43 -7.93
N ALA A 41 -9.63 1.79 -8.43
CA ALA A 41 -9.21 0.46 -8.01
C ALA A 41 -8.87 0.44 -6.50
N THR A 42 -8.10 1.41 -6.02
CA THR A 42 -7.82 1.61 -4.59
C THR A 42 -9.13 1.71 -3.78
N SER A 43 -10.08 2.53 -4.22
CA SER A 43 -11.36 2.69 -3.54
C SER A 43 -12.16 1.38 -3.47
N LEU A 44 -12.14 0.57 -4.54
CA LEU A 44 -12.77 -0.76 -4.55
C LEU A 44 -12.05 -1.74 -3.63
N GLY A 45 -10.72 -1.71 -3.58
CA GLY A 45 -9.92 -2.56 -2.68
C GLY A 45 -10.22 -2.27 -1.20
N LEU A 46 -10.33 -0.99 -0.84
CA LEU A 46 -10.74 -0.56 0.51
C LEU A 46 -12.16 -1.03 0.86
N LEU A 47 -13.10 -0.91 -0.08
CA LEU A 47 -14.47 -1.36 0.12
C LEU A 47 -14.54 -2.88 0.28
N ALA A 48 -13.82 -3.63 -0.55
CA ALA A 48 -13.73 -5.08 -0.44
C ALA A 48 -13.12 -5.52 0.90
N ALA A 49 -12.10 -4.80 1.39
CA ALA A 49 -11.52 -5.06 2.71
C ALA A 49 -12.50 -4.78 3.85
N SER A 50 -13.32 -3.73 3.74
CA SER A 50 -14.41 -3.45 4.69
C SER A 50 -15.43 -4.59 4.71
N GLU A 51 -15.86 -5.05 3.55
CA GLU A 51 -16.81 -6.17 3.41
C GLU A 51 -16.25 -7.47 4.01
N LYS A 52 -15.00 -7.82 3.68
CA LYS A 52 -14.35 -9.06 4.12
C LYS A 52 -13.97 -9.05 5.61
N SER A 53 -13.74 -7.89 6.20
CA SER A 53 -13.45 -7.73 7.62
C SER A 53 -14.70 -7.52 8.48
N GLY A 54 -15.81 -7.11 7.88
CA GLY A 54 -17.02 -6.67 8.59
C GLY A 54 -16.85 -5.35 9.34
N LEU A 55 -15.75 -4.62 9.10
CA LEU A 55 -15.49 -3.32 9.72
C LEU A 55 -16.08 -2.18 8.90
N ASP A 56 -16.67 -1.20 9.57
CA ASP A 56 -17.05 0.05 8.93
C ASP A 56 -15.83 0.78 8.37
N LEU A 57 -15.83 1.07 7.06
CA LEU A 57 -14.76 1.85 6.43
C LEU A 57 -14.87 3.33 6.79
N PHE A 58 -13.83 3.88 7.41
CA PHE A 58 -13.72 5.30 7.73
C PHE A 58 -12.55 5.94 6.97
N LEU A 59 -12.84 6.95 6.15
CA LEU A 59 -11.82 7.77 5.48
C LEU A 59 -11.76 9.14 6.12
N GLY A 60 -10.66 9.45 6.82
CA GLY A 60 -10.31 10.80 7.28
C GLY A 60 -9.28 11.43 6.34
N SER A 61 -9.68 12.44 5.55
CA SER A 61 -8.81 12.98 4.50
C SER A 61 -9.00 14.48 4.28
N TYR A 62 -8.04 15.07 3.60
CA TYR A 62 -8.08 16.43 3.05
C TYR A 62 -7.83 16.36 1.54
N PRO A 63 -8.60 17.11 0.72
CA PRO A 63 -8.45 17.08 -0.73
C PRO A 63 -7.07 17.53 -1.18
N ILE A 64 -6.39 16.69 -1.94
CA ILE A 64 -5.09 16.98 -2.54
C ILE A 64 -4.90 16.18 -3.84
N THR A 65 -4.47 16.85 -4.91
CA THR A 65 -4.13 16.20 -6.18
C THR A 65 -2.85 15.37 -6.02
N PRO A 66 -2.83 14.08 -6.52
CA PRO A 66 -3.87 13.40 -7.30
C PRO A 66 -4.76 12.46 -6.45
N ALA A 67 -4.73 12.52 -5.13
CA ALA A 67 -5.43 11.58 -4.22
C ALA A 67 -6.94 11.88 -4.04
N SER A 68 -7.41 13.08 -4.43
CA SER A 68 -8.79 13.52 -4.16
C SER A 68 -9.87 12.61 -4.71
N ASP A 69 -9.61 11.92 -5.83
CA ASP A 69 -10.61 11.05 -6.47
C ASP A 69 -10.97 9.83 -5.60
N ILE A 70 -10.09 9.40 -4.70
CA ILE A 70 -10.41 8.35 -3.71
C ILE A 70 -11.48 8.88 -2.75
N LEU A 71 -11.31 10.11 -2.22
CA LEU A 71 -12.31 10.74 -1.35
C LEU A 71 -13.64 10.94 -2.08
N HIS A 72 -13.61 11.43 -3.32
CA HIS A 72 -14.83 11.64 -4.13
C HIS A 72 -15.56 10.32 -4.38
N THR A 73 -14.84 9.27 -4.75
CA THR A 73 -15.39 7.94 -5.01
C THR A 73 -16.04 7.37 -3.75
N LEU A 74 -15.30 7.30 -2.65
CA LEU A 74 -15.79 6.73 -1.38
C LEU A 74 -16.97 7.55 -0.81
N SER A 75 -16.96 8.87 -0.95
CA SER A 75 -18.06 9.71 -0.48
C SER A 75 -19.38 9.45 -1.22
N SER A 76 -19.33 8.92 -2.45
CA SER A 76 -20.50 8.51 -3.21
C SER A 76 -21.06 7.14 -2.78
N TRP A 77 -20.30 6.36 -2.00
CA TRP A 77 -20.63 4.98 -1.60
C TRP A 77 -21.15 4.85 -0.16
N LYS A 78 -21.76 5.90 0.36
CA LYS A 78 -22.37 5.90 1.70
C LYS A 78 -23.37 4.76 1.93
N HIS A 79 -24.03 4.30 0.87
CA HIS A 79 -24.98 3.19 0.92
C HIS A 79 -24.32 1.82 1.18
N PHE A 80 -22.99 1.73 1.08
CA PHE A 80 -22.21 0.57 1.52
C PHE A 80 -21.62 0.74 2.94
N GLY A 81 -22.12 1.67 3.74
CA GLY A 81 -21.62 1.90 5.10
C GLY A 81 -20.32 2.73 5.18
N VAL A 82 -19.84 3.25 4.04
CA VAL A 82 -18.61 4.06 4.02
C VAL A 82 -18.83 5.40 4.72
N LYS A 83 -17.96 5.70 5.69
CA LYS A 83 -17.92 6.97 6.41
C LYS A 83 -16.76 7.81 5.90
N THR A 84 -17.04 9.00 5.39
CA THR A 84 -15.99 9.92 4.91
C THR A 84 -16.02 11.20 5.71
N PHE A 85 -14.87 11.65 6.15
CA PHE A 85 -14.66 12.91 6.84
C PHE A 85 -13.63 13.75 6.08
N GLN A 86 -14.09 14.85 5.49
CA GLN A 86 -13.23 15.86 4.91
C GLN A 86 -12.80 16.84 6.01
N ALA A 87 -11.52 16.77 6.37
CA ALA A 87 -10.93 17.60 7.40
C ALA A 87 -10.51 18.98 6.89
N GLU A 88 -10.16 19.87 7.79
CA GLU A 88 -9.61 21.20 7.51
C GLU A 88 -8.20 21.11 6.89
N ASP A 89 -7.40 20.15 7.35
CA ASP A 89 -6.04 19.88 6.88
C ASP A 89 -5.66 18.39 7.00
N GLU A 90 -4.46 18.07 6.60
CA GLU A 90 -3.93 16.70 6.62
C GLU A 90 -3.76 16.16 8.04
N ILE A 91 -3.43 17.01 9.02
CA ILE A 91 -3.25 16.60 10.43
C ILE A 91 -4.59 16.20 11.01
N ALA A 92 -5.62 17.03 10.86
CA ALA A 92 -6.98 16.72 11.29
C ALA A 92 -7.53 15.47 10.58
N GLY A 93 -7.21 15.28 9.29
CA GLY A 93 -7.60 14.10 8.52
C GLY A 93 -7.05 12.81 9.12
N VAL A 94 -5.74 12.73 9.35
CA VAL A 94 -5.11 11.52 9.89
C VAL A 94 -5.48 11.27 11.35
N THR A 95 -5.57 12.29 12.18
CA THR A 95 -5.93 12.13 13.60
C THR A 95 -7.38 11.68 13.77
N SER A 96 -8.31 12.13 12.91
CA SER A 96 -9.67 11.59 12.89
C SER A 96 -9.71 10.10 12.51
N ALA A 97 -8.87 9.67 11.56
CA ALA A 97 -8.74 8.26 11.18
C ALA A 97 -8.15 7.42 12.33
N ILE A 98 -7.16 7.94 13.08
CA ILE A 98 -6.62 7.27 14.28
C ILE A 98 -7.72 7.08 15.34
N GLY A 99 -8.55 8.10 15.58
CA GLY A 99 -9.71 8.01 16.45
C GLY A 99 -10.73 6.97 16.01
N ALA A 100 -11.00 6.87 14.70
CA ALA A 100 -11.87 5.86 14.12
C ALA A 100 -11.27 4.43 14.28
N ALA A 101 -9.96 4.26 14.07
CA ALA A 101 -9.27 2.99 14.34
C ALA A 101 -9.39 2.58 15.81
N TYR A 102 -9.21 3.51 16.74
CA TYR A 102 -9.39 3.24 18.16
C TYR A 102 -10.82 2.78 18.48
N SER A 103 -11.80 3.29 17.74
CA SER A 103 -13.23 2.94 17.91
C SER A 103 -13.66 1.66 17.17
N GLY A 104 -12.73 0.93 16.53
CA GLY A 104 -13.03 -0.34 15.87
C GLY A 104 -13.42 -0.22 14.39
N SER A 105 -13.05 0.86 13.70
CA SER A 105 -13.29 1.02 12.26
C SER A 105 -12.06 0.62 11.45
N LEU A 106 -12.26 0.20 10.20
CA LEU A 106 -11.20 0.12 9.20
C LEU A 106 -10.85 1.56 8.77
N ALA A 107 -9.78 2.09 9.35
CA ALA A 107 -9.42 3.49 9.21
C ALA A 107 -8.42 3.72 8.08
N VAL A 108 -8.71 4.73 7.26
CA VAL A 108 -7.89 5.08 6.10
C VAL A 108 -7.69 6.60 6.05
N THR A 109 -6.52 7.02 5.60
CA THR A 109 -6.25 8.41 5.23
C THR A 109 -5.54 8.46 3.87
N THR A 110 -5.90 9.42 3.03
CA THR A 110 -5.30 9.58 1.70
C THR A 110 -4.62 10.93 1.58
N THR A 111 -3.49 10.98 0.86
CA THR A 111 -2.75 12.22 0.65
C THR A 111 -1.74 12.08 -0.50
N SER A 112 -0.84 13.05 -0.62
CA SER A 112 0.33 13.10 -1.49
C SER A 112 1.55 13.57 -0.67
N GLY A 113 2.73 13.60 -1.25
CA GLY A 113 4.01 13.87 -0.56
C GLY A 113 4.01 14.99 0.48
N PRO A 114 3.54 16.21 0.15
CA PRO A 114 3.51 17.29 1.15
C PRO A 114 2.60 16.98 2.34
N GLY A 115 1.48 16.28 2.10
CA GLY A 115 0.58 15.89 3.19
C GLY A 115 1.15 14.77 4.05
N ILE A 116 1.97 13.85 3.50
CA ILE A 116 2.70 12.86 4.31
C ILE A 116 3.66 13.57 5.27
N ALA A 117 4.34 14.62 4.83
CA ALA A 117 5.21 15.40 5.70
C ALA A 117 4.46 16.00 6.89
N LEU A 118 3.26 16.53 6.67
CA LEU A 118 2.39 17.08 7.72
C LEU A 118 1.83 16.00 8.67
N LYS A 119 1.63 14.77 8.18
CA LYS A 119 1.13 13.64 8.96
C LYS A 119 2.20 12.94 9.81
N GLY A 120 3.48 13.30 9.68
CA GLY A 120 4.61 12.57 10.26
C GLY A 120 4.48 12.29 11.75
N GLU A 121 4.09 13.27 12.57
CA GLU A 121 3.90 13.08 14.02
C GLU A 121 2.70 12.15 14.31
N ALA A 122 1.57 12.36 13.64
CA ALA A 122 0.38 11.52 13.81
C ALA A 122 0.64 10.06 13.42
N LEU A 123 1.48 9.80 12.40
CA LEU A 123 1.92 8.44 12.07
C LEU A 123 2.76 7.83 13.20
N GLY A 124 3.63 8.63 13.84
CA GLY A 124 4.34 8.22 15.05
C GLY A 124 3.38 7.85 16.18
N LEU A 125 2.32 8.65 16.40
CA LEU A 125 1.26 8.35 17.35
C LEU A 125 0.55 7.02 17.02
N ALA A 126 0.20 6.79 15.76
CA ALA A 126 -0.45 5.53 15.33
C ALA A 126 0.43 4.30 15.58
N ILE A 127 1.75 4.42 15.38
CA ILE A 127 2.74 3.38 15.69
C ILE A 127 2.82 3.14 17.19
N MET A 128 2.87 4.20 18.01
CA MET A 128 2.95 4.09 19.48
C MET A 128 1.68 3.50 20.09
N THR A 129 0.53 3.84 19.54
CA THR A 129 -0.76 3.32 20.00
C THR A 129 -1.10 1.95 19.38
N GLU A 130 -0.29 1.49 18.44
CA GLU A 130 -0.47 0.23 17.72
C GLU A 130 -1.91 0.06 17.22
N LEU A 131 -2.37 1.01 16.40
CA LEU A 131 -3.71 1.02 15.82
C LEU A 131 -3.65 0.73 14.31
N PRO A 132 -4.62 -0.03 13.78
CA PRO A 132 -4.69 -0.31 12.34
C PRO A 132 -5.06 0.96 11.57
N LEU A 133 -4.20 1.38 10.67
CA LEU A 133 -4.42 2.56 9.84
C LEU A 133 -3.80 2.34 8.47
N VAL A 134 -4.56 2.54 7.39
CA VAL A 134 -4.00 2.54 6.05
C VAL A 134 -3.75 3.99 5.60
N VAL A 135 -2.50 4.26 5.23
CA VAL A 135 -2.05 5.58 4.78
C VAL A 135 -1.71 5.50 3.29
N ILE A 136 -2.51 6.11 2.45
CA ILE A 136 -2.31 6.07 1.00
C ILE A 136 -1.62 7.34 0.55
N ASN A 137 -0.42 7.19 0.05
CA ASN A 137 0.36 8.26 -0.57
C ASN A 137 0.34 8.13 -2.09
N VAL A 138 -0.43 8.97 -2.75
CA VAL A 138 -0.40 9.10 -4.21
C VAL A 138 0.70 10.10 -4.56
N GLN A 139 1.90 9.59 -4.85
CA GLN A 139 3.11 10.39 -5.04
C GLN A 139 3.00 11.32 -6.25
N ARG A 140 3.60 12.49 -6.11
CA ARG A 140 3.71 13.50 -7.18
C ARG A 140 5.05 14.20 -7.11
N GLY A 141 5.40 14.97 -8.16
CA GLY A 141 6.63 15.74 -8.19
C GLY A 141 6.74 16.70 -7.00
N GLY A 142 7.84 16.58 -6.25
CA GLY A 142 8.20 17.43 -5.11
C GLY A 142 9.34 18.40 -5.45
N PRO A 143 9.96 19.03 -4.44
CA PRO A 143 9.56 19.16 -3.03
C PRO A 143 8.44 20.19 -2.77
N SER A 144 7.98 20.28 -1.51
CA SER A 144 6.86 21.14 -1.07
C SER A 144 5.57 20.82 -1.85
N THR A 145 4.82 21.82 -2.29
CA THR A 145 3.63 21.60 -3.14
C THR A 145 3.97 21.07 -4.52
N GLY A 146 5.20 21.27 -4.98
CA GLY A 146 5.80 20.66 -6.17
C GLY A 146 4.98 20.78 -7.45
N LEU A 147 4.84 19.65 -8.14
CA LEU A 147 4.15 19.53 -9.43
C LEU A 147 2.91 18.61 -9.26
N PRO A 148 1.74 19.13 -8.90
CA PRO A 148 0.58 18.31 -8.49
C PRO A 148 0.11 17.26 -9.49
N THR A 149 0.35 17.47 -10.78
CA THR A 149 -0.09 16.58 -11.87
C THR A 149 1.05 15.80 -12.53
N LYS A 150 2.26 15.85 -11.96
CA LYS A 150 3.43 15.16 -12.49
C LYS A 150 3.83 14.00 -11.61
N THR A 151 4.14 12.88 -12.24
CA THR A 151 4.51 11.63 -11.58
C THR A 151 5.96 11.66 -11.12
N GLU A 152 6.19 11.30 -9.87
CA GLU A 152 7.49 10.94 -9.30
C GLU A 152 7.32 9.79 -8.30
N GLN A 153 8.42 9.11 -7.97
CA GLN A 153 8.51 8.10 -6.89
C GLN A 153 9.43 8.62 -5.77
N SER A 154 9.32 9.91 -5.43
CA SER A 154 10.32 10.61 -4.60
C SER A 154 10.04 10.58 -3.10
N ASP A 155 8.97 9.90 -2.67
CA ASP A 155 8.56 9.86 -1.26
C ASP A 155 8.97 8.58 -0.51
N LEU A 156 9.77 7.70 -1.14
CA LEU A 156 10.15 6.42 -0.52
C LEU A 156 10.95 6.62 0.78
N ASN A 157 11.95 7.49 0.77
CA ASN A 157 12.71 7.78 2.00
C ASN A 157 11.82 8.39 3.09
N GLN A 158 10.84 9.20 2.72
CA GLN A 158 9.86 9.74 3.66
C GLN A 158 8.96 8.63 4.23
N ALA A 159 8.53 7.70 3.39
CA ALA A 159 7.73 6.55 3.81
C ALA A 159 8.49 5.63 4.78
N LEU A 160 9.78 5.43 4.55
CA LEU A 160 10.62 4.56 5.39
C LEU A 160 11.11 5.28 6.66
N TYR A 161 11.60 6.51 6.54
CA TYR A 161 12.39 7.18 7.57
C TYR A 161 11.86 8.57 7.98
N GLY A 162 10.76 9.05 7.40
CA GLY A 162 10.27 10.43 7.56
C GLY A 162 9.50 10.71 8.86
N ARG A 163 9.77 9.96 9.93
CA ARG A 163 9.19 10.15 11.26
C ARG A 163 10.30 10.34 12.29
N ASN A 164 9.96 10.95 13.43
CA ASN A 164 10.91 11.06 14.53
C ASN A 164 10.99 9.73 15.31
N GLY A 165 12.15 9.45 15.87
CA GLY A 165 12.42 8.23 16.66
C GLY A 165 12.43 6.94 15.83
N GLU A 166 12.48 5.81 16.52
CA GLU A 166 12.40 4.47 15.93
C GLU A 166 10.94 4.12 15.66
N ALA A 167 10.47 4.45 14.46
CA ALA A 167 9.07 4.36 14.07
C ALA A 167 8.89 3.52 12.80
N PRO A 168 9.14 2.20 12.86
CA PRO A 168 9.03 1.31 11.71
C PRO A 168 7.58 1.14 11.26
N MET A 169 7.37 0.97 9.96
CA MET A 169 6.05 0.81 9.37
C MET A 169 6.13 -0.04 8.11
N PRO A 170 5.20 -0.98 7.88
CA PRO A 170 5.09 -1.65 6.60
C PRO A 170 4.83 -0.67 5.46
N VAL A 171 5.50 -0.89 4.31
CA VAL A 171 5.38 -0.07 3.10
C VAL A 171 5.14 -0.99 1.90
N ILE A 172 4.02 -0.79 1.22
CA ILE A 172 3.63 -1.52 0.02
C ILE A 172 3.54 -0.53 -1.15
N ALA A 173 3.96 -0.93 -2.34
CA ALA A 173 3.86 -0.12 -3.55
C ALA A 173 3.07 -0.86 -4.64
N ALA A 174 2.03 -0.23 -5.18
CA ALA A 174 1.25 -0.80 -6.28
C ALA A 174 2.05 -0.75 -7.60
N ALA A 175 1.84 -1.75 -8.46
CA ALA A 175 2.55 -1.92 -9.72
C ALA A 175 1.81 -1.37 -10.95
N THR A 176 0.48 -1.51 -10.98
CA THR A 176 -0.40 -1.09 -12.09
C THR A 176 -1.69 -0.46 -11.56
N PRO A 177 -2.47 0.22 -12.42
CA PRO A 177 -3.78 0.72 -12.00
C PRO A 177 -4.70 -0.34 -11.41
N GLY A 178 -4.76 -1.54 -12.00
CA GLY A 178 -5.57 -2.64 -11.48
C GLY A 178 -5.00 -3.24 -10.20
N ASP A 179 -3.67 -3.30 -10.07
CA ASP A 179 -2.98 -3.77 -8.87
C ASP A 179 -3.24 -2.87 -7.65
N CYS A 180 -3.60 -1.61 -7.85
CA CYS A 180 -4.01 -0.73 -6.74
C CYS A 180 -5.18 -1.29 -5.92
N PHE A 181 -6.04 -2.14 -6.51
CA PHE A 181 -7.08 -2.86 -5.80
C PHE A 181 -6.49 -3.85 -4.78
N TYR A 182 -5.59 -4.71 -5.25
CA TYR A 182 -4.98 -5.74 -4.41
C TYR A 182 -4.05 -5.13 -3.36
N ALA A 183 -3.27 -4.13 -3.74
CA ALA A 183 -2.37 -3.45 -2.81
C ALA A 183 -3.13 -2.71 -1.69
N ALA A 184 -4.29 -2.12 -1.98
CA ALA A 184 -5.15 -1.52 -0.96
C ALA A 184 -5.78 -2.57 -0.04
N TYR A 185 -6.23 -3.70 -0.60
CA TYR A 185 -6.76 -4.83 0.16
C TYR A 185 -5.70 -5.41 1.11
N GLU A 186 -4.51 -5.70 0.59
CA GLU A 186 -3.37 -6.21 1.37
C GLU A 186 -2.94 -5.24 2.48
N ALA A 187 -2.90 -3.94 2.18
CA ALA A 187 -2.58 -2.94 3.20
C ALA A 187 -3.60 -2.96 4.37
N CYS A 188 -4.89 -3.14 4.07
CA CYS A 188 -5.93 -3.31 5.09
C CYS A 188 -5.75 -4.60 5.88
N HIS A 189 -5.48 -5.72 5.19
CA HIS A 189 -5.23 -7.02 5.83
C HIS A 189 -4.08 -6.91 6.84
N ILE A 190 -2.93 -6.39 6.40
CA ILE A 190 -1.75 -6.24 7.25
C ILE A 190 -2.02 -5.28 8.41
N ALA A 191 -2.67 -4.14 8.16
CA ALA A 191 -2.96 -3.17 9.21
C ALA A 191 -3.79 -3.79 10.34
N VAL A 192 -4.83 -4.55 10.02
CA VAL A 192 -5.71 -5.22 10.98
C VAL A 192 -5.00 -6.38 11.67
N LYS A 193 -4.35 -7.27 10.91
CA LYS A 193 -3.70 -8.47 11.41
C LYS A 193 -2.55 -8.18 12.39
N TYR A 194 -1.77 -7.13 12.10
CA TYR A 194 -0.60 -6.75 12.89
C TYR A 194 -0.85 -5.58 13.85
N MET A 195 -2.03 -4.98 13.83
CA MET A 195 -2.37 -3.80 14.63
C MET A 195 -1.29 -2.71 14.49
N THR A 196 -1.11 -2.22 13.27
CA THR A 196 -0.07 -1.24 12.94
C THR A 196 -0.51 -0.37 11.76
N PRO A 197 -0.06 0.88 11.64
CA PRO A 197 -0.26 1.62 10.41
C PRO A 197 0.53 0.98 9.25
N VAL A 198 -0.02 1.06 8.04
CA VAL A 198 0.61 0.57 6.78
C VAL A 198 0.59 1.69 5.76
N MET A 199 1.72 1.95 5.11
CA MET A 199 1.82 2.91 4.00
C MET A 199 1.63 2.20 2.67
N LEU A 200 0.65 2.65 1.88
CA LEU A 200 0.49 2.27 0.48
C LEU A 200 1.00 3.40 -0.41
N LEU A 201 2.04 3.11 -1.19
CA LEU A 201 2.58 4.01 -2.19
C LEU A 201 1.95 3.73 -3.56
N THR A 202 1.31 4.71 -4.12
CA THR A 202 0.97 4.81 -5.53
C THR A 202 1.62 6.08 -6.10
N ASP A 203 1.31 6.44 -7.32
CA ASP A 203 1.78 7.69 -7.92
C ASP A 203 0.75 8.27 -8.90
N GLY A 204 1.00 9.47 -9.41
CA GLY A 204 0.09 10.16 -10.30
C GLY A 204 -0.16 9.42 -11.63
N TYR A 205 0.77 8.58 -12.10
CA TYR A 205 0.60 7.77 -13.30
C TYR A 205 -0.37 6.60 -13.01
N LEU A 206 -0.13 5.84 -11.96
CA LEU A 206 -1.01 4.73 -11.56
C LEU A 206 -2.41 5.23 -11.22
N ALA A 207 -2.50 6.31 -10.47
CA ALA A 207 -3.76 6.88 -9.98
C ALA A 207 -4.72 7.27 -11.11
N ASN A 208 -4.19 7.88 -12.19
CA ASN A 208 -4.97 8.42 -13.31
C ASN A 208 -4.87 7.59 -14.59
N GLY A 209 -3.84 6.74 -14.73
CA GLY A 209 -3.72 5.77 -15.80
C GLY A 209 -4.83 4.75 -15.73
N SER A 210 -5.24 4.20 -16.87
CA SER A 210 -6.25 3.16 -16.91
C SER A 210 -5.81 1.96 -17.73
N GLU A 211 -6.29 0.79 -17.33
CA GLU A 211 -6.03 -0.47 -18.01
C GLU A 211 -7.28 -1.36 -18.04
N PRO A 212 -7.36 -2.34 -18.95
CA PRO A 212 -8.35 -3.40 -18.87
C PRO A 212 -8.09 -4.24 -17.62
N TRP A 213 -9.02 -4.23 -16.68
CA TRP A 213 -8.93 -4.94 -15.42
C TRP A 213 -9.97 -6.06 -15.35
N ASN A 214 -9.51 -7.28 -15.13
CA ASN A 214 -10.39 -8.41 -14.87
C ASN A 214 -11.00 -8.25 -13.48
N ILE A 215 -12.33 -8.13 -13.42
CA ILE A 215 -13.04 -7.94 -12.16
C ILE A 215 -12.87 -9.19 -11.32
N PRO A 216 -12.21 -9.11 -10.13
CA PRO A 216 -12.06 -10.28 -9.27
C PRO A 216 -13.40 -10.71 -8.68
N ASN A 217 -13.51 -12.00 -8.37
CA ASN A 217 -14.58 -12.46 -7.51
C ASN A 217 -14.20 -12.16 -6.05
N VAL A 218 -15.03 -11.41 -5.34
CA VAL A 218 -14.77 -11.03 -3.93
C VAL A 218 -14.69 -12.26 -3.01
N GLU A 219 -15.36 -13.35 -3.36
CA GLU A 219 -15.31 -14.59 -2.59
C GLU A 219 -13.92 -15.25 -2.62
N ASP A 220 -13.13 -14.98 -3.66
CA ASP A 220 -11.78 -15.54 -3.81
C ASP A 220 -10.72 -14.74 -3.01
N LEU A 221 -11.08 -13.59 -2.43
CA LEU A 221 -10.18 -12.82 -1.58
C LEU A 221 -10.06 -13.50 -0.20
N GLU A 222 -8.84 -13.53 0.32
CA GLU A 222 -8.57 -14.02 1.67
C GLU A 222 -9.38 -13.24 2.72
N PRO A 223 -9.98 -13.91 3.72
CA PRO A 223 -10.68 -13.22 4.80
C PRO A 223 -9.74 -12.29 5.58
N ILE A 224 -10.27 -11.18 6.08
CA ILE A 224 -9.59 -10.34 7.05
C ILE A 224 -10.18 -10.65 8.43
N ASP A 225 -9.48 -11.48 9.18
CA ASP A 225 -9.93 -11.89 10.51
C ASP A 225 -9.80 -10.74 11.50
N VAL A 226 -10.92 -10.33 12.07
CA VAL A 226 -10.98 -9.29 13.12
C VAL A 226 -11.33 -9.94 14.44
N LYS A 227 -10.52 -9.66 15.46
CA LYS A 227 -10.78 -10.11 16.83
C LYS A 227 -10.76 -8.91 17.76
N PHE A 228 -11.94 -8.51 18.24
CA PHE A 228 -12.02 -7.58 19.34
C PHE A 228 -11.87 -8.33 20.66
N ALA A 229 -11.12 -7.75 21.59
CA ALA A 229 -11.09 -8.25 22.95
C ALA A 229 -12.44 -7.95 23.62
N ASP A 230 -13.02 -8.94 24.27
CA ASP A 230 -14.31 -8.89 24.97
C ASP A 230 -14.21 -9.30 26.44
N GLU A 231 -13.05 -9.82 26.86
CA GLU A 231 -12.75 -10.21 28.25
C GLU A 231 -11.32 -9.82 28.64
N PRO A 232 -11.02 -9.68 29.95
CA PRO A 232 -9.67 -9.50 30.45
C PRO A 232 -8.72 -10.63 30.00
N ASN A 233 -7.46 -10.28 29.73
CA ASN A 233 -6.45 -11.20 29.21
C ASN A 233 -5.36 -11.60 30.23
N ALA A 234 -5.48 -11.16 31.51
CA ALA A 234 -4.58 -11.54 32.58
C ALA A 234 -5.29 -11.42 33.94
N ASP A 235 -5.47 -12.53 34.70
CA ASP A 235 -5.94 -12.62 36.08
C ASP A 235 -6.97 -11.55 36.55
N GLY A 236 -7.93 -11.22 35.68
CA GLY A 236 -8.96 -10.21 35.93
C GLY A 236 -8.62 -8.79 35.43
N ASP A 237 -7.40 -8.54 34.95
CA ASP A 237 -6.96 -7.28 34.38
C ASP A 237 -6.90 -7.33 32.86
N PHE A 238 -7.06 -6.19 32.21
CA PHE A 238 -6.82 -6.03 30.78
C PHE A 238 -5.47 -5.37 30.51
N LEU A 239 -4.57 -6.10 29.84
CA LEU A 239 -3.23 -5.65 29.47
C LEU A 239 -3.22 -5.24 27.99
N PRO A 240 -3.34 -3.95 27.67
CA PRO A 240 -3.56 -3.48 26.29
C PRO A 240 -2.37 -3.66 25.35
N TYR A 241 -1.16 -3.94 25.87
CA TYR A 241 0.04 -4.20 25.09
C TYR A 241 0.59 -5.63 25.28
N MET A 242 -0.22 -6.55 25.84
CA MET A 242 0.10 -7.97 25.86
C MET A 242 -0.06 -8.55 24.46
N ARG A 243 1.03 -8.54 23.69
CA ARG A 243 1.04 -8.84 22.26
C ARG A 243 0.92 -10.34 21.98
N ASP A 244 0.30 -10.67 20.86
CA ASP A 244 0.30 -12.02 20.29
C ASP A 244 1.73 -12.45 19.91
N GLU A 245 2.11 -13.69 20.21
CA GLU A 245 3.48 -14.17 19.98
C GLU A 245 3.86 -14.28 18.49
N LYS A 246 2.88 -14.53 17.61
CA LYS A 246 3.12 -14.74 16.18
C LYS A 246 3.18 -13.43 15.40
N THR A 247 2.26 -12.53 15.66
CA THR A 247 2.09 -11.27 14.91
C THR A 247 2.66 -10.06 15.65
N PHE A 248 2.87 -10.15 16.97
CA PHE A 248 3.09 -8.98 17.84
C PHE A 248 1.95 -7.95 17.80
N ALA A 249 0.77 -8.37 17.35
CA ALA A 249 -0.41 -7.54 17.44
C ALA A 249 -0.86 -7.42 18.90
N ARG A 250 -1.18 -6.21 19.34
CA ARG A 250 -1.83 -6.00 20.64
C ARG A 250 -3.33 -6.36 20.56
N PRO A 251 -3.98 -6.67 21.68
CA PRO A 251 -5.43 -6.88 21.70
C PRO A 251 -6.17 -5.59 21.33
N TRP A 252 -7.19 -5.69 20.50
CA TRP A 252 -8.02 -4.58 20.08
C TRP A 252 -9.32 -4.54 20.87
N ALA A 253 -9.37 -3.70 21.89
CA ALA A 253 -10.58 -3.48 22.70
C ALA A 253 -11.30 -2.21 22.25
N ILE A 254 -12.61 -2.31 22.05
CA ILE A 254 -13.44 -1.15 21.68
C ILE A 254 -13.74 -0.34 22.95
N PRO A 255 -13.62 1.00 22.90
CA PRO A 255 -13.97 1.87 24.02
C PRO A 255 -15.39 1.61 24.53
N GLY A 256 -15.52 1.44 25.84
CA GLY A 256 -16.80 1.16 26.50
C GLY A 256 -17.09 -0.33 26.71
N THR A 257 -16.22 -1.24 26.30
CA THR A 257 -16.30 -2.66 26.67
C THR A 257 -16.05 -2.81 28.18
N PRO A 258 -17.02 -3.30 28.96
CA PRO A 258 -16.87 -3.37 30.40
C PRO A 258 -15.69 -4.26 30.84
N GLY A 259 -14.88 -3.78 31.79
CA GLY A 259 -13.71 -4.50 32.31
C GLY A 259 -12.47 -4.41 31.41
N LEU A 260 -12.56 -3.69 30.29
CA LEU A 260 -11.42 -3.47 29.38
C LEU A 260 -11.00 -1.99 29.33
N GLU A 261 -11.31 -1.24 30.38
CA GLU A 261 -10.92 0.16 30.49
C GLU A 261 -9.39 0.26 30.48
N HIS A 262 -8.84 0.94 29.49
CA HIS A 262 -7.40 1.05 29.31
C HIS A 262 -6.98 2.38 28.70
N ARG A 263 -5.70 2.64 28.75
CA ARG A 263 -5.08 3.81 28.14
C ARG A 263 -4.17 3.39 26.98
N VAL A 264 -4.25 4.13 25.90
CA VAL A 264 -3.23 4.18 24.83
C VAL A 264 -2.78 5.63 24.65
N GLY A 265 -1.55 5.85 24.21
CA GLY A 265 -1.05 7.22 24.02
C GLY A 265 0.33 7.26 23.38
N GLY A 266 0.77 8.46 23.01
CA GLY A 266 2.05 8.70 22.33
C GLY A 266 3.26 8.79 23.28
N ILE A 267 3.05 8.88 24.60
CA ILE A 267 4.15 8.82 25.58
C ILE A 267 4.52 7.35 25.78
N GLU A 268 5.83 7.06 25.93
CA GLU A 268 6.30 5.68 26.09
C GLU A 268 5.59 4.96 27.22
N THR A 269 5.22 3.74 26.98
CA THR A 269 4.41 2.91 27.86
C THR A 269 5.18 1.69 28.33
N ALA A 270 4.88 1.25 29.53
CA ALA A 270 5.37 -0.02 30.05
C ALA A 270 4.80 -1.18 29.23
N GLU A 271 5.64 -2.15 28.93
CA GLU A 271 5.26 -3.38 28.27
C GLU A 271 4.05 -4.01 28.98
N ASN A 272 3.14 -4.57 28.22
CA ASN A 272 1.88 -5.18 28.63
C ASN A 272 0.86 -4.21 29.22
N THR A 273 1.20 -3.43 30.25
CA THR A 273 0.23 -2.63 31.03
C THR A 273 -0.22 -1.34 30.36
N GLY A 274 0.60 -0.75 29.48
CA GLY A 274 0.32 0.54 28.86
C GLY A 274 0.44 1.75 29.82
N HIS A 275 0.95 1.58 31.04
CA HIS A 275 1.25 2.69 31.93
C HIS A 275 2.46 3.48 31.43
N VAL A 276 2.49 4.79 31.69
CA VAL A 276 3.65 5.63 31.31
C VAL A 276 4.92 5.08 31.98
N SER A 277 5.97 4.91 31.21
CA SER A 277 7.26 4.40 31.65
C SER A 277 8.40 5.31 31.18
N TYR A 278 9.34 5.58 32.09
CA TYR A 278 10.62 6.26 31.79
C TYR A 278 11.81 5.32 31.96
N ASP A 279 11.53 4.03 32.13
CA ASP A 279 12.57 3.01 32.25
C ASP A 279 13.28 2.80 30.90
N PRO A 280 14.62 2.92 30.85
CA PRO A 280 15.37 2.85 29.60
C PRO A 280 15.40 1.45 28.99
N GLU A 281 15.35 0.39 29.80
CA GLU A 281 15.32 -0.99 29.31
C GLU A 281 13.95 -1.28 28.70
N ASN A 282 12.86 -0.84 29.35
CA ASN A 282 11.52 -0.92 28.78
C ASN A 282 11.42 -0.17 27.45
N HIS A 283 11.99 1.04 27.35
CA HIS A 283 12.00 1.79 26.08
C HIS A 283 12.72 1.03 24.96
N HIS A 284 13.88 0.45 25.25
CA HIS A 284 14.61 -0.38 24.30
C HIS A 284 13.76 -1.58 23.83
N ASN A 285 13.16 -2.31 24.77
CA ASN A 285 12.31 -3.47 24.47
C ASN A 285 11.10 -3.09 23.61
N MET A 286 10.47 -1.94 23.88
CA MET A 286 9.34 -1.43 23.09
C MET A 286 9.76 -1.03 21.67
N CYS A 287 10.95 -0.44 21.48
CA CYS A 287 11.51 -0.17 20.14
C CYS A 287 11.75 -1.48 19.36
N VAL A 288 12.37 -2.48 20.02
CA VAL A 288 12.61 -3.80 19.41
C VAL A 288 11.28 -4.48 19.04
N ALA A 289 10.29 -4.47 19.94
CA ALA A 289 8.99 -5.09 19.70
C ALA A 289 8.25 -4.46 18.50
N ARG A 290 8.32 -3.13 18.34
CA ARG A 290 7.75 -2.43 17.18
C ARG A 290 8.46 -2.82 15.87
N GLN A 291 9.78 -2.94 15.89
CA GLN A 291 10.54 -3.40 14.72
C GLN A 291 10.23 -4.86 14.38
N GLU A 292 10.22 -5.74 15.38
CA GLU A 292 9.90 -7.16 15.19
C GLU A 292 8.48 -7.39 14.67
N LYS A 293 7.51 -6.56 15.07
CA LYS A 293 6.17 -6.57 14.48
C LYS A 293 6.23 -6.35 12.96
N VAL A 294 6.97 -5.36 12.50
CA VAL A 294 7.15 -5.10 11.05
C VAL A 294 7.90 -6.25 10.38
N ASN A 295 8.96 -6.76 11.00
CA ASN A 295 9.71 -7.91 10.47
C ASN A 295 8.82 -9.14 10.26
N LYS A 296 7.89 -9.41 11.21
CA LYS A 296 6.97 -10.55 11.10
C LYS A 296 6.00 -10.45 9.92
N VAL A 297 5.70 -9.25 9.42
CA VAL A 297 4.92 -9.06 8.18
C VAL A 297 5.57 -9.77 6.99
N GLN A 298 6.88 -9.98 7.02
CA GLN A 298 7.59 -10.74 5.99
C GLN A 298 7.06 -12.18 5.80
N ASN A 299 6.36 -12.73 6.80
CA ASN A 299 5.74 -14.06 6.69
C ASN A 299 4.49 -14.09 5.78
N GLU A 300 3.93 -12.92 5.47
CA GLU A 300 2.79 -12.78 4.56
C GLU A 300 3.24 -12.54 3.11
N ILE A 301 4.51 -12.20 2.90
CA ILE A 301 5.02 -11.86 1.57
C ILE A 301 5.27 -13.13 0.78
N PRO A 302 4.63 -13.29 -0.39
CA PRO A 302 4.86 -14.43 -1.26
C PRO A 302 6.30 -14.44 -1.81
N ASP A 303 6.74 -15.59 -2.30
CA ASP A 303 8.01 -15.72 -3.00
C ASP A 303 8.06 -14.76 -4.20
N THR A 304 9.25 -14.21 -4.45
CA THR A 304 9.47 -13.19 -5.47
C THR A 304 9.35 -13.78 -6.88
N GLU A 305 8.46 -13.24 -7.68
CA GLU A 305 8.32 -13.64 -9.09
C GLU A 305 9.45 -13.08 -9.94
N ILE A 306 10.12 -13.95 -10.70
CA ILE A 306 11.16 -13.60 -11.66
C ILE A 306 10.61 -13.76 -13.08
N PHE A 307 10.58 -12.68 -13.84
CA PHE A 307 10.32 -12.73 -15.27
C PHE A 307 11.61 -12.97 -16.04
N GLY A 308 11.75 -14.14 -16.64
CA GLY A 308 12.96 -14.60 -17.30
C GLY A 308 13.68 -15.70 -16.51
N ASP A 309 14.98 -15.83 -16.72
CA ASP A 309 15.82 -16.82 -16.04
C ASP A 309 16.10 -16.43 -14.59
N ALA A 310 16.26 -17.41 -13.71
CA ALA A 310 16.59 -17.20 -12.30
C ALA A 310 18.04 -16.72 -12.05
N SER A 311 18.86 -16.62 -13.11
CA SER A 311 20.22 -16.12 -13.08
C SER A 311 20.61 -15.58 -14.45
N GLY A 312 21.58 -14.68 -14.50
CA GLY A 312 21.99 -14.14 -15.79
C GLY A 312 22.95 -12.97 -15.77
N ASP A 313 22.99 -12.24 -16.87
CA ASP A 313 23.90 -11.11 -17.02
C ASP A 313 23.33 -9.84 -16.37
N LEU A 314 22.02 -9.60 -16.51
CA LEU A 314 21.36 -8.40 -16.01
C LEU A 314 20.03 -8.73 -15.35
N LEU A 315 19.83 -8.22 -14.15
CA LEU A 315 18.54 -8.11 -13.49
C LEU A 315 18.07 -6.66 -13.52
N ILE A 316 16.86 -6.43 -14.04
CA ILE A 316 16.14 -5.17 -13.86
C ILE A 316 15.27 -5.31 -12.61
N LEU A 317 15.54 -4.50 -11.60
CA LEU A 317 14.82 -4.52 -10.32
C LEU A 317 13.99 -3.24 -10.21
N SER A 318 12.68 -3.36 -10.28
CA SER A 318 11.76 -2.20 -10.29
C SER A 318 10.79 -2.22 -9.12
N TRP A 319 10.13 -1.09 -8.86
CA TRP A 319 9.07 -0.95 -7.89
C TRP A 319 8.04 0.09 -8.32
N GLY A 320 6.82 0.05 -7.79
CA GLY A 320 5.78 1.04 -8.05
C GLY A 320 5.46 1.21 -9.54
N GLY A 321 5.14 2.43 -9.96
CA GLY A 321 4.70 2.75 -11.33
C GLY A 321 5.72 2.50 -12.45
N THR A 322 6.96 2.07 -12.16
CA THR A 322 7.95 1.70 -13.17
C THR A 322 7.77 0.28 -13.74
N TYR A 323 6.84 -0.52 -13.18
CA TYR A 323 6.61 -1.91 -13.59
C TYR A 323 6.47 -2.07 -15.10
N GLY A 324 5.51 -1.37 -15.71
CA GLY A 324 5.17 -1.56 -17.12
C GLY A 324 6.34 -1.25 -18.06
N ALA A 325 7.05 -0.14 -17.82
CA ALA A 325 8.21 0.25 -18.63
C ALA A 325 9.36 -0.76 -18.49
N CYS A 326 9.65 -1.22 -17.26
CA CYS A 326 10.69 -2.20 -17.00
C CYS A 326 10.35 -3.58 -17.60
N ARG A 327 9.08 -3.99 -17.51
CA ARG A 327 8.59 -5.24 -18.08
C ARG A 327 8.73 -5.24 -19.60
N SER A 328 8.24 -4.21 -20.30
CA SER A 328 8.34 -4.09 -21.76
C SER A 328 9.79 -4.03 -22.25
N ALA A 329 10.67 -3.31 -21.53
CA ALA A 329 12.08 -3.28 -21.86
C ALA A 329 12.73 -4.66 -21.72
N SER A 330 12.37 -5.42 -20.69
CA SER A 330 12.87 -6.79 -20.49
C SER A 330 12.40 -7.74 -21.58
N GLU A 331 11.13 -7.67 -21.98
CA GLU A 331 10.55 -8.44 -23.09
C GLU A 331 11.30 -8.16 -24.40
N THR A 332 11.47 -6.89 -24.75
CA THR A 332 12.19 -6.48 -25.96
C THR A 332 13.63 -7.01 -25.99
N LEU A 333 14.36 -6.87 -24.87
CA LEU A 333 15.73 -7.36 -24.77
C LEU A 333 15.83 -8.89 -24.87
N GLN A 334 14.87 -9.61 -24.28
CA GLN A 334 14.81 -11.08 -24.40
C GLN A 334 14.52 -11.51 -25.85
N GLU A 335 13.61 -10.82 -26.57
CA GLU A 335 13.36 -11.05 -27.99
C GLU A 335 14.61 -10.81 -28.85
N GLU A 336 15.48 -9.88 -28.46
CA GLU A 336 16.79 -9.65 -29.06
C GLU A 336 17.86 -10.72 -28.67
N GLY A 337 17.48 -11.72 -27.87
CA GLY A 337 18.38 -12.78 -27.40
C GLY A 337 19.31 -12.38 -26.26
N LYS A 338 19.02 -11.29 -25.55
CA LYS A 338 19.77 -10.87 -24.35
C LYS A 338 19.33 -11.66 -23.13
N LYS A 339 20.28 -11.98 -22.22
CA LYS A 339 19.99 -12.63 -20.94
C LYS A 339 19.66 -11.57 -19.88
N VAL A 340 18.43 -11.12 -19.92
CA VAL A 340 17.87 -10.11 -18.99
C VAL A 340 16.67 -10.70 -18.28
N SER A 341 16.60 -10.52 -16.97
CA SER A 341 15.44 -10.87 -16.17
C SER A 341 14.89 -9.64 -15.45
N HIS A 342 13.64 -9.68 -15.08
CA HIS A 342 12.96 -8.59 -14.37
C HIS A 342 12.32 -9.11 -13.09
N VAL A 343 12.56 -8.39 -12.00
CA VAL A 343 11.87 -8.54 -10.72
C VAL A 343 11.20 -7.23 -10.37
N HIS A 344 9.94 -7.32 -9.96
CA HIS A 344 9.19 -6.17 -9.45
C HIS A 344 8.89 -6.33 -7.96
N VAL A 345 9.33 -5.37 -7.16
CA VAL A 345 9.17 -5.40 -5.71
C VAL A 345 7.96 -4.57 -5.32
N ARG A 346 6.91 -5.21 -4.79
CA ARG A 346 5.73 -4.56 -4.22
C ARG A 346 5.88 -4.27 -2.73
N TRP A 347 6.56 -5.16 -2.01
CA TRP A 347 6.82 -5.06 -0.56
C TRP A 347 8.15 -4.39 -0.32
N ILE A 348 8.11 -3.13 0.13
CA ILE A 348 9.32 -2.33 0.32
C ILE A 348 9.83 -2.40 1.76
N SER A 349 8.93 -2.52 2.71
CA SER A 349 9.23 -2.70 4.14
C SER A 349 8.18 -3.62 4.78
N PRO A 350 8.57 -4.80 5.24
CA PRO A 350 9.87 -5.45 4.99
C PRO A 350 10.02 -5.89 3.53
N LEU A 351 11.26 -6.11 3.10
CA LEU A 351 11.55 -6.69 1.78
C LEU A 351 11.26 -8.20 1.77
N PRO A 352 10.98 -8.83 0.59
CA PRO A 352 10.81 -10.27 0.48
C PRO A 352 12.02 -11.05 0.99
N LYS A 353 11.79 -12.22 1.60
CA LYS A 353 12.84 -13.04 2.22
C LYS A 353 13.89 -13.54 1.23
N ASP A 354 13.44 -13.91 0.04
CA ASP A 354 14.23 -14.53 -1.03
C ASP A 354 14.96 -13.51 -1.91
N LEU A 355 14.65 -12.22 -1.79
CA LEU A 355 15.19 -11.20 -2.68
C LEU A 355 16.72 -11.15 -2.66
N GLY A 356 17.34 -11.27 -1.50
CA GLY A 356 18.81 -11.29 -1.38
C GLY A 356 19.46 -12.44 -2.15
N GLU A 357 18.87 -13.63 -2.09
CA GLU A 357 19.34 -14.81 -2.83
C GLU A 357 19.17 -14.64 -4.35
N ILE A 358 18.11 -13.98 -4.78
CA ILE A 358 17.89 -13.67 -6.19
C ILE A 358 18.95 -12.71 -6.71
N LEU A 359 19.22 -11.62 -5.97
CA LEU A 359 20.14 -10.56 -6.41
C LEU A 359 21.55 -11.08 -6.71
N ILE A 360 22.09 -11.99 -5.90
CA ILE A 360 23.45 -12.53 -6.06
C ILE A 360 23.61 -13.46 -7.28
N ASN A 361 22.53 -13.90 -7.90
CA ASN A 361 22.55 -14.76 -9.07
C ASN A 361 22.76 -13.99 -10.40
N PHE A 362 22.84 -12.65 -10.34
CA PHE A 362 23.02 -11.81 -11.52
C PHE A 362 24.34 -11.02 -11.46
N LYS A 363 25.00 -10.88 -12.63
CA LYS A 363 26.26 -10.13 -12.72
C LYS A 363 26.06 -8.62 -12.53
N HIS A 364 24.93 -8.11 -13.03
CA HIS A 364 24.57 -6.70 -12.95
C HIS A 364 23.14 -6.56 -12.47
N ILE A 365 22.90 -5.55 -11.65
CA ILE A 365 21.59 -5.18 -11.15
C ILE A 365 21.34 -3.72 -11.53
N LEU A 366 20.28 -3.46 -12.28
CA LEU A 366 19.83 -2.12 -12.65
C LEU A 366 18.52 -1.81 -11.92
N VAL A 367 18.46 -0.66 -11.26
CA VAL A 367 17.28 -0.19 -10.50
C VAL A 367 16.74 1.08 -11.13
N PRO A 368 15.83 0.99 -12.11
CA PRO A 368 15.19 2.16 -12.73
C PRO A 368 14.17 2.76 -11.77
N GLU A 369 14.31 4.06 -11.47
CA GLU A 369 13.41 4.79 -10.58
C GLU A 369 13.07 6.17 -11.15
N ILE A 370 11.92 6.71 -10.76
CA ILE A 370 11.55 8.11 -11.07
C ILE A 370 11.91 8.99 -9.86
N ASN A 371 13.16 8.87 -9.43
CA ASN A 371 13.81 9.66 -8.37
C ASN A 371 15.33 9.55 -8.47
N LEU A 372 16.07 10.09 -7.52
CA LEU A 372 17.54 10.08 -7.50
C LEU A 372 18.12 8.88 -6.70
N GLY A 373 17.57 7.67 -6.90
CA GLY A 373 18.11 6.42 -6.35
C GLY A 373 17.73 6.16 -4.90
N GLN A 374 16.46 6.32 -4.50
CA GLN A 374 16.02 6.06 -3.14
C GLN A 374 15.94 4.54 -2.85
N PHE A 375 15.31 3.78 -3.74
CA PHE A 375 15.26 2.32 -3.64
C PHE A 375 16.62 1.68 -3.93
N LEU A 376 17.37 2.22 -4.87
CA LEU A 376 18.74 1.82 -5.13
C LEU A 376 19.60 1.84 -3.85
N ARG A 377 19.50 2.92 -3.05
CA ARG A 377 20.24 3.03 -1.78
C ARG A 377 19.77 2.00 -0.76
N LEU A 378 18.48 1.76 -0.66
CA LEU A 378 17.91 0.73 0.21
C LEU A 378 18.48 -0.64 -0.15
N ILE A 379 18.42 -1.05 -1.42
CA ILE A 379 18.92 -2.35 -1.90
C ILE A 379 20.43 -2.49 -1.66
N ARG A 380 21.21 -1.45 -1.92
CA ARG A 380 22.66 -1.46 -1.69
C ARG A 380 23.01 -1.57 -0.21
N SER A 381 22.27 -0.91 0.67
CA SER A 381 22.55 -0.96 2.11
C SER A 381 22.08 -2.27 2.75
N GLU A 382 20.97 -2.81 2.30
CA GLU A 382 20.39 -4.03 2.86
C GLU A 382 21.16 -5.29 2.44
N TYR A 383 21.55 -5.38 1.18
CA TYR A 383 22.17 -6.59 0.60
C TYR A 383 23.64 -6.44 0.25
N LEU A 384 24.24 -5.26 0.41
CA LEU A 384 25.64 -4.95 0.06
C LEU A 384 26.01 -5.33 -1.39
N VAL A 385 25.07 -5.18 -2.32
CA VAL A 385 25.25 -5.46 -3.74
C VAL A 385 25.62 -4.21 -4.52
N ASP A 386 26.41 -4.35 -5.62
CA ASP A 386 26.76 -3.24 -6.52
C ASP A 386 25.66 -2.99 -7.56
N ALA A 387 24.47 -2.66 -7.10
CA ALA A 387 23.38 -2.23 -8.00
C ALA A 387 23.66 -0.83 -8.56
N LYS A 388 23.17 -0.56 -9.77
CA LYS A 388 23.23 0.74 -10.47
C LYS A 388 21.81 1.29 -10.68
N GLY A 389 21.69 2.62 -10.83
CA GLY A 389 20.45 3.31 -11.14
C GLY A 389 20.60 4.25 -12.32
#